data_15f433f819f20facf306f8c27b27cf84
#
_entry.id   15f433f819f20facf306f8c27b27cf84
#
_cell.length_a   1.000
_cell.length_b   1.000
_cell.length_c   1.000
_cell.angle_alpha   90.00
_cell.angle_beta   90.00
_cell.angle_gamma   90.00
#
_symmetry.space_group_name_H-M   'P 1'
#
loop_
_entity.id
_entity.type
_entity.pdbx_description
1 polymer ?
#
loop_
_entity_poly.entity_id
_entity_poly.type
_entity_poly.pdbx_seq_one_letter_code
_entity_poly.pdbx_strand_id
1 'polypeptide(L)'
;MNKININEIRTMPSNMGFGFCVYGKPEQKIVDWANSWGFRIEEGTPYTNILVPKNFDISECFEKFSQYKYVDGFSPNLNKHLHVGHMSNFILAKTFQCMDVGENFISILGDTLDGSVESADAFNMYKTYCDTFGLDVSDIFYASDMKYTGELLKDGEGKYEGTKVFDTGEEKLVGIKSDGSTSYFYQDMALAEFLNSPTLYLTGHEQNGHFGTLKKFHPKTNHIGLGLVKISGAKMASRGDNVIYFSDLIEESLKQFNNDWDLVYNVLAGFILKIEPTKDKKIDMKMLKNPKNSPGLYLSYTLARLTSAGVRAMKTESFNNTELQFKYMKSLLNLQPNILFNGMVEHCKMINKMYGTHKIEGNPENEVMFSNFKEDLELGMKKLGLFLVDKV
;
A
#
# COMPACT_ATOMS: atom_id res chain seq x y z
N MET A 1 -7.26 -16.11 -25.98
CA MET A 1 -7.81 -14.75 -25.97
C MET A 1 -6.69 -13.77 -25.70
N ASN A 2 -6.70 -12.62 -26.37
CA ASN A 2 -5.66 -11.61 -26.18
C ASN A 2 -5.78 -10.95 -24.80
N LYS A 3 -4.66 -10.52 -24.23
CA LYS A 3 -4.58 -9.73 -22.99
C LYS A 3 -3.93 -8.40 -23.27
N ILE A 4 -4.34 -7.35 -22.54
CA ILE A 4 -3.75 -6.01 -22.64
C ILE A 4 -3.32 -5.50 -21.27
N ASN A 5 -2.45 -4.48 -21.27
CA ASN A 5 -2.12 -3.78 -20.06
C ASN A 5 -3.33 -2.95 -19.60
N ILE A 6 -3.72 -3.08 -18.33
CA ILE A 6 -4.88 -2.40 -17.74
C ILE A 6 -4.78 -0.87 -17.83
N ASN A 7 -3.59 -0.31 -17.97
CA ASN A 7 -3.38 1.13 -18.05
C ASN A 7 -3.75 1.73 -19.43
N GLU A 8 -3.99 0.89 -20.42
CA GLU A 8 -4.39 1.31 -21.76
C GLU A 8 -5.87 1.71 -21.85
N ILE A 9 -6.65 1.34 -20.84
CA ILE A 9 -8.09 1.61 -20.78
C ILE A 9 -8.48 2.28 -19.45
N ARG A 10 -9.70 2.83 -19.42
CA ARG A 10 -10.31 3.45 -18.24
C ARG A 10 -11.71 2.92 -18.03
N THR A 11 -12.25 3.02 -16.82
CA THR A 11 -13.68 2.75 -16.59
C THR A 11 -14.52 3.83 -17.21
N MET A 12 -15.68 3.44 -17.75
CA MET A 12 -16.70 4.38 -18.20
C MET A 12 -17.29 5.18 -17.02
N PRO A 13 -17.74 6.44 -17.24
CA PRO A 13 -18.54 7.13 -16.25
C PRO A 13 -19.79 6.32 -15.87
N SER A 14 -20.11 6.27 -14.57
CA SER A 14 -21.18 5.43 -14.02
C SER A 14 -22.58 5.68 -14.59
N ASN A 15 -22.82 6.86 -15.19
CA ASN A 15 -24.09 7.21 -15.85
C ASN A 15 -24.23 6.64 -17.27
N MET A 16 -23.19 6.06 -17.84
CA MET A 16 -23.17 5.52 -19.22
C MET A 16 -23.28 3.99 -19.29
N GLY A 17 -23.49 3.33 -18.17
CA GLY A 17 -23.54 1.86 -18.08
C GLY A 17 -22.23 1.29 -17.60
N PHE A 18 -22.00 -0.01 -17.92
CA PHE A 18 -20.88 -0.79 -17.41
C PHE A 18 -19.89 -1.12 -18.51
N GLY A 19 -18.62 -0.78 -18.31
CA GLY A 19 -17.58 -1.08 -19.29
C GLY A 19 -16.32 -0.24 -19.14
N PHE A 20 -15.54 -0.24 -20.19
CA PHE A 20 -14.30 0.52 -20.30
C PHE A 20 -14.40 1.60 -21.39
N CYS A 21 -13.48 2.55 -21.39
CA CYS A 21 -13.39 3.53 -22.46
C CYS A 21 -11.94 3.88 -22.79
N VAL A 22 -11.74 4.35 -24.01
CA VAL A 22 -10.47 4.92 -24.51
C VAL A 22 -10.77 6.32 -25.02
N TYR A 23 -9.87 7.25 -24.83
CA TYR A 23 -10.00 8.58 -25.40
C TYR A 23 -9.73 8.54 -26.91
N GLY A 24 -10.67 9.03 -27.71
CA GLY A 24 -10.56 8.99 -29.17
C GLY A 24 -10.81 7.60 -29.76
N LYS A 25 -10.14 7.34 -30.91
CA LYS A 25 -10.20 6.05 -31.59
C LYS A 25 -9.22 5.08 -30.94
N PRO A 26 -9.64 3.86 -30.56
CA PRO A 26 -8.75 2.87 -29.94
C PRO A 26 -7.70 2.36 -30.93
N GLU A 27 -6.53 2.02 -30.41
CA GLU A 27 -5.51 1.28 -31.16
C GLU A 27 -6.04 -0.11 -31.55
N GLN A 28 -5.57 -0.65 -32.68
CA GLN A 28 -6.04 -1.94 -33.20
C GLN A 28 -5.91 -3.07 -32.18
N LYS A 29 -4.85 -3.10 -31.38
CA LYS A 29 -4.67 -4.10 -30.31
C LYS A 29 -5.80 -4.10 -29.27
N ILE A 30 -6.37 -2.92 -28.97
CA ILE A 30 -7.49 -2.78 -28.02
C ILE A 30 -8.78 -3.29 -28.67
N VAL A 31 -8.97 -3.03 -29.97
CA VAL A 31 -10.10 -3.56 -30.75
C VAL A 31 -10.03 -5.09 -30.79
N ASP A 32 -8.86 -5.65 -31.10
CA ASP A 32 -8.64 -7.09 -31.17
C ASP A 32 -8.84 -7.76 -29.80
N TRP A 33 -8.37 -7.08 -28.73
CA TRP A 33 -8.61 -7.52 -27.36
C TRP A 33 -10.11 -7.57 -27.04
N ALA A 34 -10.83 -6.46 -27.23
CA ALA A 34 -12.25 -6.39 -26.93
C ALA A 34 -13.05 -7.45 -27.72
N ASN A 35 -12.77 -7.60 -29.00
CA ASN A 35 -13.40 -8.61 -29.84
C ASN A 35 -13.10 -10.04 -29.40
N SER A 36 -11.85 -10.32 -28.95
CA SER A 36 -11.47 -11.67 -28.48
C SER A 36 -12.21 -12.10 -27.21
N TRP A 37 -12.71 -11.14 -26.43
CA TRP A 37 -13.51 -11.34 -25.21
C TRP A 37 -15.02 -11.19 -25.45
N GLY A 38 -15.44 -10.88 -26.68
CA GLY A 38 -16.85 -10.67 -27.04
C GLY A 38 -17.43 -9.37 -26.51
N PHE A 39 -16.60 -8.40 -26.20
CA PHE A 39 -17.05 -7.08 -25.76
C PHE A 39 -17.54 -6.25 -26.94
N ARG A 40 -18.62 -5.48 -26.74
CA ARG A 40 -19.16 -4.61 -27.78
C ARG A 40 -18.48 -3.25 -27.74
N ILE A 41 -17.99 -2.79 -28.90
CA ILE A 41 -17.35 -1.48 -29.04
C ILE A 41 -18.39 -0.52 -29.59
N GLU A 42 -18.54 0.64 -28.95
CA GLU A 42 -19.39 1.75 -29.40
C GLU A 42 -18.52 3.00 -29.57
N GLU A 43 -18.34 3.40 -30.84
CA GLU A 43 -17.62 4.63 -31.14
C GLU A 43 -18.42 5.85 -30.69
N GLY A 44 -17.73 6.78 -30.06
CA GLY A 44 -18.30 8.05 -29.57
C GLY A 44 -17.27 9.16 -29.55
N THR A 45 -17.69 10.38 -29.25
CA THR A 45 -16.82 11.52 -29.10
C THR A 45 -17.05 12.14 -27.74
N PRO A 46 -16.02 12.35 -26.92
CA PRO A 46 -14.58 12.14 -27.20
C PRO A 46 -14.04 10.72 -26.86
N TYR A 47 -14.90 9.78 -26.47
CA TYR A 47 -14.51 8.44 -26.04
C TYR A 47 -15.12 7.35 -26.91
N THR A 48 -14.36 6.29 -27.16
CA THR A 48 -14.88 5.01 -27.63
C THR A 48 -15.15 4.13 -26.42
N ASN A 49 -16.37 3.60 -26.32
CA ASN A 49 -16.82 2.77 -25.20
C ASN A 49 -16.69 1.29 -25.55
N ILE A 50 -16.28 0.50 -24.55
CA ILE A 50 -16.13 -0.96 -24.64
C ILE A 50 -17.07 -1.54 -23.57
N LEU A 51 -18.20 -2.07 -23.99
CA LEU A 51 -19.26 -2.55 -23.11
C LEU A 51 -18.94 -3.98 -22.66
N VAL A 52 -18.95 -4.19 -21.37
CA VAL A 52 -18.70 -5.48 -20.70
C VAL A 52 -20.02 -6.04 -20.18
N PRO A 53 -20.31 -7.34 -20.37
CA PRO A 53 -21.49 -7.97 -19.80
C PRO A 53 -21.55 -7.82 -18.27
N LYS A 54 -22.75 -7.67 -17.71
CA LYS A 54 -22.93 -7.67 -16.25
C LYS A 54 -22.43 -8.99 -15.66
N ASN A 55 -21.79 -8.90 -14.49
CA ASN A 55 -21.21 -10.02 -13.74
C ASN A 55 -20.09 -10.77 -14.48
N PHE A 56 -19.42 -10.11 -15.42
CA PHE A 56 -18.27 -10.67 -16.11
C PHE A 56 -17.03 -10.54 -15.21
N ASP A 57 -16.29 -11.64 -15.04
CA ASP A 57 -15.00 -11.60 -14.35
C ASP A 57 -13.92 -11.09 -15.30
N ILE A 58 -13.45 -9.87 -15.03
CA ILE A 58 -12.45 -9.21 -15.86
C ILE A 58 -11.00 -9.62 -15.55
N SER A 59 -10.78 -10.44 -14.53
CA SER A 59 -9.42 -10.79 -14.07
C SER A 59 -8.58 -11.48 -15.15
N GLU A 60 -9.24 -12.26 -16.02
CA GLU A 60 -8.59 -12.97 -17.12
C GLU A 60 -8.28 -12.10 -18.34
N CYS A 61 -8.90 -10.92 -18.44
CA CYS A 61 -8.80 -10.05 -19.63
C CYS A 61 -7.48 -9.26 -19.68
N PHE A 62 -6.77 -9.17 -18.58
CA PHE A 62 -5.58 -8.34 -18.47
C PHE A 62 -4.32 -9.17 -18.25
N GLU A 63 -3.19 -8.59 -18.61
CA GLU A 63 -1.88 -9.15 -18.31
C GLU A 63 -1.76 -9.34 -16.79
N LYS A 64 -1.28 -10.52 -16.38
CA LYS A 64 -1.09 -10.80 -14.96
C LYS A 64 0.02 -9.90 -14.40
N PHE A 65 -0.23 -9.38 -13.21
CA PHE A 65 0.78 -8.69 -12.44
C PHE A 65 1.91 -9.66 -12.06
N SER A 66 3.14 -9.21 -12.26
CA SER A 66 4.32 -9.93 -11.77
C SER A 66 4.47 -9.65 -10.28
N GLN A 67 4.09 -10.60 -9.44
CA GLN A 67 4.26 -10.47 -7.99
C GLN A 67 5.73 -10.51 -7.62
N TYR A 68 6.08 -9.82 -6.52
CA TYR A 68 7.40 -9.88 -5.94
C TYR A 68 7.55 -11.14 -5.10
N LYS A 69 8.75 -11.72 -5.10
CA LYS A 69 9.07 -12.82 -4.18
C LYS A 69 9.21 -12.31 -2.74
N TYR A 70 9.79 -11.11 -2.61
CA TYR A 70 10.02 -10.46 -1.32
C TYR A 70 9.56 -9.01 -1.34
N VAL A 71 9.01 -8.56 -0.21
CA VAL A 71 8.69 -7.15 0.06
C VAL A 71 9.36 -6.76 1.37
N ASP A 72 10.32 -5.84 1.31
CA ASP A 72 10.84 -5.16 2.48
C ASP A 72 9.98 -3.92 2.73
N GLY A 73 9.01 -4.09 3.61
CA GLY A 73 8.03 -3.04 3.89
C GLY A 73 8.31 -2.24 5.14
N PHE A 74 9.21 -2.76 6.00
CA PHE A 74 9.47 -2.11 7.26
C PHE A 74 10.78 -2.60 7.90
N SER A 75 11.83 -1.83 7.70
CA SER A 75 13.18 -2.10 8.24
C SER A 75 13.64 -0.90 9.07
N PRO A 76 13.10 -0.72 10.29
CA PRO A 76 13.45 0.43 11.12
C PRO A 76 14.84 0.27 11.73
N ASN A 77 15.51 1.40 11.94
CA ASN A 77 16.64 1.45 12.83
C ASN A 77 16.12 1.51 14.29
N LEU A 78 16.29 0.41 15.03
CA LEU A 78 15.71 0.23 16.37
C LEU A 78 16.37 1.09 17.45
N ASN A 79 17.50 1.75 17.17
CA ASN A 79 18.12 2.70 18.10
C ASN A 79 17.45 4.09 18.10
N LYS A 80 16.40 4.29 17.29
CA LYS A 80 15.64 5.54 17.21
C LYS A 80 14.16 5.31 17.46
N HIS A 81 13.52 6.27 18.11
CA HIS A 81 12.07 6.24 18.25
C HIS A 81 11.39 6.30 16.88
N LEU A 82 10.34 5.48 16.72
CA LEU A 82 9.55 5.50 15.51
C LEU A 82 8.78 6.83 15.38
N HIS A 83 8.84 7.40 14.18
CA HIS A 83 8.10 8.62 13.85
C HIS A 83 6.97 8.31 12.86
N VAL A 84 6.12 9.28 12.58
CA VAL A 84 4.93 9.11 11.71
C VAL A 84 5.22 8.63 10.30
N GLY A 85 6.43 8.81 9.78
CA GLY A 85 6.87 8.21 8.51
C GLY A 85 6.84 6.68 8.56
N HIS A 86 7.33 6.09 9.65
CA HIS A 86 7.29 4.64 9.86
C HIS A 86 5.86 4.09 9.88
N MET A 87 4.90 4.84 10.45
CA MET A 87 3.49 4.46 10.40
C MET A 87 2.99 4.28 8.95
N SER A 88 3.38 5.18 8.05
CA SER A 88 3.02 5.05 6.63
C SER A 88 3.57 3.77 6.01
N ASN A 89 4.82 3.40 6.36
CA ASN A 89 5.44 2.17 5.91
C ASN A 89 4.67 0.93 6.40
N PHE A 90 4.31 0.88 7.69
CA PHE A 90 3.51 -0.22 8.25
C PHE A 90 2.16 -0.38 7.54
N ILE A 91 1.42 0.73 7.39
CA ILE A 91 0.11 0.70 6.74
C ILE A 91 0.24 0.22 5.30
N LEU A 92 1.22 0.71 4.54
CA LEU A 92 1.42 0.29 3.16
C LEU A 92 1.92 -1.15 3.05
N ALA A 93 2.83 -1.59 3.92
CA ALA A 93 3.29 -2.98 3.96
C ALA A 93 2.13 -3.94 4.24
N LYS A 94 1.31 -3.66 5.27
CA LYS A 94 0.11 -4.45 5.55
C LYS A 94 -0.87 -4.43 4.38
N THR A 95 -1.10 -3.28 3.78
CA THR A 95 -1.99 -3.19 2.60
C THR A 95 -1.46 -4.04 1.45
N PHE A 96 -0.18 -3.98 1.14
CA PHE A 96 0.42 -4.81 0.09
C PHE A 96 0.39 -6.30 0.43
N GLN A 97 0.53 -6.66 1.70
CA GLN A 97 0.33 -8.05 2.16
C GLN A 97 -1.11 -8.52 1.92
N CYS A 98 -2.10 -7.72 2.31
CA CYS A 98 -3.51 -8.03 2.10
C CYS A 98 -3.94 -8.01 0.61
N MET A 99 -3.19 -7.31 -0.24
CA MET A 99 -3.38 -7.27 -1.69
C MET A 99 -2.62 -8.37 -2.43
N ASP A 100 -1.86 -9.20 -1.73
CA ASP A 100 -1.01 -10.25 -2.32
C ASP A 100 0.05 -9.71 -3.32
N VAL A 101 0.66 -8.55 -3.01
CA VAL A 101 1.69 -7.91 -3.85
C VAL A 101 2.98 -8.74 -3.85
N GLY A 102 3.32 -9.37 -2.75
CA GLY A 102 4.49 -10.21 -2.59
C GLY A 102 4.20 -11.50 -1.83
N GLU A 103 5.06 -12.52 -2.02
CA GLU A 103 4.90 -13.81 -1.35
C GLU A 103 5.41 -13.77 0.10
N ASN A 104 6.51 -13.06 0.34
CA ASN A 104 7.18 -12.98 1.64
C ASN A 104 7.40 -11.52 2.03
N PHE A 105 6.97 -11.16 3.23
CA PHE A 105 7.25 -9.84 3.81
C PHE A 105 8.43 -9.99 4.75
N ILE A 106 9.50 -9.26 4.48
CA ILE A 106 10.77 -9.36 5.19
C ILE A 106 11.13 -8.04 5.85
N SER A 107 12.04 -8.09 6.80
CA SER A 107 12.66 -6.92 7.40
C SER A 107 14.14 -7.14 7.61
N ILE A 108 14.95 -6.11 7.38
CA ILE A 108 16.34 -6.06 7.80
C ILE A 108 16.45 -5.09 8.97
N LEU A 109 16.79 -5.62 10.15
CA LEU A 109 16.96 -4.81 11.35
C LEU A 109 18.38 -4.27 11.41
N GLY A 110 18.50 -2.94 11.49
CA GLY A 110 19.79 -2.30 11.70
C GLY A 110 20.35 -2.65 13.08
N ASP A 111 21.65 -2.95 13.13
CA ASP A 111 22.34 -3.14 14.39
C ASP A 111 22.30 -1.88 15.21
N THR A 112 22.22 -2.05 16.52
CA THR A 112 22.55 -0.99 17.45
C THR A 112 24.06 -0.74 17.36
N LEU A 113 24.43 0.43 16.86
CA LEU A 113 25.83 0.79 16.54
C LEU A 113 26.80 0.69 17.74
N ASP A 114 26.30 0.53 18.97
CA ASP A 114 27.08 0.49 20.20
C ASP A 114 26.79 -0.73 21.09
N GLY A 115 25.97 -1.67 20.65
CA GLY A 115 25.59 -2.84 21.46
C GLY A 115 24.79 -2.51 22.72
N SER A 116 24.30 -1.26 22.84
CA SER A 116 23.72 -0.73 24.09
C SER A 116 22.23 -0.98 24.24
N VAL A 117 21.53 -1.37 23.20
CA VAL A 117 20.18 -1.95 23.32
C VAL A 117 20.32 -3.45 23.27
N GLU A 118 19.96 -4.12 24.35
CA GLU A 118 19.87 -5.58 24.32
C GLU A 118 19.02 -5.97 23.14
N SER A 119 19.58 -6.72 22.21
CA SER A 119 18.95 -7.12 20.94
C SER A 119 17.54 -7.71 21.13
N ALA A 120 17.27 -8.29 22.31
CA ALA A 120 15.98 -8.82 22.69
C ALA A 120 14.90 -7.75 22.88
N ASP A 121 15.20 -6.59 23.50
CA ASP A 121 14.20 -5.54 23.74
C ASP A 121 13.84 -4.82 22.45
N ALA A 122 14.81 -4.54 21.60
CA ALA A 122 14.60 -3.95 20.30
C ALA A 122 13.74 -4.86 19.38
N PHE A 123 14.04 -6.15 19.41
CA PHE A 123 13.27 -7.17 18.69
C PHE A 123 11.83 -7.28 19.21
N ASN A 124 11.63 -7.32 20.52
CA ASN A 124 10.32 -7.39 21.14
C ASN A 124 9.48 -6.14 20.81
N MET A 125 10.10 -4.96 20.81
CA MET A 125 9.44 -3.72 20.41
C MET A 125 9.01 -3.77 18.93
N TYR A 126 9.91 -4.21 18.04
CA TYR A 126 9.61 -4.39 16.62
C TYR A 126 8.44 -5.35 16.43
N LYS A 127 8.48 -6.52 17.07
CA LYS A 127 7.41 -7.52 17.02
C LYS A 127 6.09 -6.96 17.53
N THR A 128 6.11 -6.22 18.64
CA THR A 128 4.90 -5.56 19.18
C THR A 128 4.27 -4.63 18.14
N TYR A 129 5.08 -3.87 17.39
CA TYR A 129 4.53 -3.03 16.31
C TYR A 129 3.96 -3.86 15.18
N CYS A 130 4.65 -4.90 14.71
CA CYS A 130 4.12 -5.78 13.67
C CYS A 130 2.78 -6.40 14.10
N ASP A 131 2.69 -6.92 15.32
CA ASP A 131 1.47 -7.49 15.88
C ASP A 131 0.35 -6.44 15.98
N THR A 132 0.67 -5.23 16.47
CA THR A 132 -0.28 -4.12 16.60
C THR A 132 -0.87 -3.72 15.25
N PHE A 133 -0.05 -3.70 14.18
CA PHE A 133 -0.52 -3.40 12.82
C PHE A 133 -1.09 -4.61 12.10
N GLY A 134 -0.94 -5.80 12.65
CA GLY A 134 -1.32 -7.06 11.99
C GLY A 134 -0.51 -7.31 10.72
N LEU A 135 0.78 -6.97 10.74
CA LEU A 135 1.73 -7.27 9.68
C LEU A 135 2.45 -8.56 10.02
N ASP A 136 2.30 -9.55 9.16
CA ASP A 136 3.04 -10.82 9.25
C ASP A 136 4.36 -10.69 8.50
N VAL A 137 5.49 -10.81 9.23
CA VAL A 137 6.84 -10.77 8.67
C VAL A 137 7.39 -12.18 8.67
N SER A 138 7.59 -12.73 7.48
CA SER A 138 8.03 -14.12 7.29
C SER A 138 9.48 -14.34 7.72
N ASP A 139 10.38 -13.39 7.41
CA ASP A 139 11.79 -13.48 7.72
C ASP A 139 12.36 -12.16 8.22
N ILE A 140 13.15 -12.23 9.27
CA ILE A 140 13.88 -11.09 9.84
C ILE A 140 15.37 -11.34 9.68
N PHE A 141 16.04 -10.44 8.99
CA PHE A 141 17.49 -10.45 8.80
C PHE A 141 18.11 -9.40 9.72
N TYR A 142 19.32 -9.68 10.19
CA TYR A 142 20.12 -8.71 10.93
C TYR A 142 21.22 -8.16 10.03
N ALA A 143 21.41 -6.86 10.06
CA ALA A 143 22.41 -6.18 9.23
C ALA A 143 23.83 -6.69 9.48
N SER A 144 24.16 -7.07 10.75
CA SER A 144 25.45 -7.69 11.13
C SER A 144 25.72 -9.04 10.45
N ASP A 145 24.66 -9.78 10.14
CA ASP A 145 24.79 -11.11 9.54
C ASP A 145 24.93 -11.04 8.01
N MET A 146 24.66 -9.88 7.41
CA MET A 146 24.70 -9.69 5.96
C MET A 146 26.16 -9.59 5.48
N LYS A 147 26.57 -10.57 4.67
CA LYS A 147 27.91 -10.63 4.06
C LYS A 147 27.79 -10.63 2.55
N TYR A 148 28.30 -9.55 1.95
CA TYR A 148 28.44 -9.49 0.51
C TYR A 148 29.63 -10.35 0.04
N THR A 149 29.43 -11.20 -0.96
CA THR A 149 30.43 -12.17 -1.43
C THR A 149 31.06 -11.79 -2.77
N GLY A 150 30.53 -10.75 -3.45
CA GLY A 150 31.03 -10.34 -4.75
C GLY A 150 32.37 -9.57 -4.71
N GLU A 151 33.06 -9.52 -5.84
CA GLU A 151 34.38 -8.86 -6.01
C GLU A 151 34.29 -7.34 -6.22
N LEU A 152 33.32 -6.67 -5.66
CA LEU A 152 33.02 -5.25 -5.98
C LEU A 152 33.81 -4.24 -5.17
N LEU A 153 34.50 -4.68 -4.12
CA LEU A 153 35.18 -3.76 -3.22
C LEU A 153 36.59 -3.49 -3.68
N LYS A 154 36.87 -2.24 -4.03
CA LYS A 154 38.22 -1.73 -4.26
C LYS A 154 38.63 -0.88 -3.08
N ASP A 155 39.95 -0.84 -2.79
CA ASP A 155 40.46 0.10 -1.81
C ASP A 155 40.18 1.54 -2.25
N GLY A 156 39.72 2.37 -1.31
CA GLY A 156 39.43 3.77 -1.56
C GLY A 156 40.69 4.61 -1.66
N GLU A 157 40.65 5.64 -2.49
CA GLU A 157 41.71 6.62 -2.66
C GLU A 157 41.20 8.04 -2.37
N GLY A 158 42.09 8.95 -1.96
CA GLY A 158 41.76 10.33 -1.64
C GLY A 158 40.70 10.40 -0.50
N LYS A 159 39.54 10.98 -0.77
CA LYS A 159 38.44 11.10 0.24
C LYS A 159 37.88 9.75 0.73
N TYR A 160 38.22 8.68 0.06
CA TYR A 160 37.80 7.31 0.41
C TYR A 160 38.95 6.49 1.02
N GLU A 161 40.10 7.10 1.34
CA GLU A 161 41.26 6.43 1.90
C GLU A 161 40.88 5.67 3.18
N GLY A 162 41.34 4.43 3.31
CA GLY A 162 41.01 3.53 4.42
C GLY A 162 39.63 2.89 4.34
N THR A 163 38.88 3.11 3.26
CA THR A 163 37.55 2.48 3.05
C THR A 163 37.59 1.50 1.88
N LYS A 164 36.68 0.54 1.86
CA LYS A 164 36.41 -0.26 0.66
C LYS A 164 35.16 0.27 -0.04
N VAL A 165 35.22 0.40 -1.36
CA VAL A 165 34.17 1.06 -2.14
C VAL A 165 33.63 0.18 -3.25
N PHE A 166 32.32 0.31 -3.51
CA PHE A 166 31.70 -0.13 -4.75
C PHE A 166 31.97 0.91 -5.83
N ASP A 167 32.37 0.48 -7.01
CA ASP A 167 32.60 1.35 -8.16
C ASP A 167 31.49 1.12 -9.19
N THR A 168 30.65 2.13 -9.39
CA THR A 168 29.55 2.07 -10.38
C THR A 168 30.01 2.49 -11.77
N GLY A 169 31.26 2.91 -11.93
CA GLY A 169 31.77 3.58 -13.14
C GLY A 169 31.44 5.07 -13.19
N GLU A 170 30.40 5.53 -12.55
CA GLU A 170 29.96 6.93 -12.45
C GLU A 170 30.37 7.54 -11.09
N GLU A 171 30.23 6.76 -10.02
CA GLU A 171 30.52 7.17 -8.64
C GLU A 171 31.08 6.01 -7.81
N LYS A 172 31.74 6.35 -6.71
CA LYS A 172 32.21 5.38 -5.71
C LYS A 172 31.35 5.48 -4.47
N LEU A 173 30.83 4.35 -4.01
CA LEU A 173 30.02 4.24 -2.79
C LEU A 173 30.76 3.44 -1.73
N VAL A 174 30.82 3.98 -0.51
CA VAL A 174 31.47 3.29 0.60
C VAL A 174 30.69 2.02 0.95
N GLY A 175 31.36 0.88 0.87
CA GLY A 175 30.85 -0.42 1.33
C GLY A 175 31.29 -0.68 2.77
N ILE A 176 32.63 -0.67 3.01
CA ILE A 176 33.19 -0.85 4.35
C ILE A 176 33.93 0.45 4.71
N LYS A 177 33.62 0.99 5.89
CA LYS A 177 34.20 2.22 6.40
C LYS A 177 35.63 1.97 6.94
N SER A 178 36.36 3.05 7.21
CA SER A 178 37.73 2.98 7.76
C SER A 178 37.82 2.32 9.13
N ASP A 179 36.76 2.31 9.91
CA ASP A 179 36.65 1.60 11.20
C ASP A 179 36.28 0.11 11.05
N GLY A 180 36.12 -0.37 9.83
CA GLY A 180 35.72 -1.75 9.52
C GLY A 180 34.24 -2.01 9.54
N SER A 181 33.40 -1.03 9.93
CA SER A 181 31.95 -1.19 9.90
C SER A 181 31.38 -1.13 8.48
N THR A 182 30.26 -1.83 8.23
CA THR A 182 29.58 -1.82 6.95
C THR A 182 28.68 -0.59 6.79
N SER A 183 28.50 -0.15 5.56
CA SER A 183 27.49 0.87 5.23
C SER A 183 26.13 0.22 5.00
N TYR A 184 25.06 1.02 5.03
CA TYR A 184 23.73 0.54 4.63
C TYR A 184 23.71 0.01 3.19
N PHE A 185 24.45 0.64 2.29
CA PHE A 185 24.55 0.17 0.90
C PHE A 185 25.18 -1.22 0.82
N TYR A 186 26.20 -1.51 1.62
CA TYR A 186 26.79 -2.86 1.71
C TYR A 186 25.76 -3.89 2.19
N GLN A 187 24.98 -3.55 3.21
CA GLN A 187 23.99 -4.44 3.79
C GLN A 187 22.88 -4.76 2.78
N ASP A 188 22.39 -3.75 2.08
CA ASP A 188 21.37 -3.92 1.04
C ASP A 188 21.90 -4.69 -0.18
N MET A 189 23.18 -4.47 -0.56
CA MET A 189 23.85 -5.28 -1.58
C MET A 189 23.93 -6.75 -1.19
N ALA A 190 24.34 -7.04 0.06
CA ALA A 190 24.43 -8.39 0.58
C ALA A 190 23.06 -9.08 0.65
N LEU A 191 22.03 -8.35 1.09
CA LEU A 191 20.65 -8.86 1.11
C LEU A 191 20.12 -9.13 -0.31
N ALA A 192 20.34 -8.21 -1.24
CA ALA A 192 19.89 -8.38 -2.63
C ALA A 192 20.60 -9.57 -3.32
N GLU A 193 21.88 -9.78 -3.04
CA GLU A 193 22.64 -10.95 -3.51
C GLU A 193 22.08 -12.24 -2.91
N PHE A 194 21.85 -12.26 -1.60
CA PHE A 194 21.31 -13.41 -0.89
C PHE A 194 19.92 -13.81 -1.40
N LEU A 195 19.00 -12.84 -1.52
CA LEU A 195 17.65 -13.09 -1.98
C LEU A 195 17.59 -13.48 -3.45
N ASN A 196 18.43 -12.88 -4.29
CA ASN A 196 18.53 -13.09 -5.74
C ASN A 196 17.16 -13.24 -6.47
N SER A 197 16.17 -12.52 -6.03
CA SER A 197 14.77 -12.65 -6.46
C SER A 197 14.13 -11.27 -6.66
N PRO A 198 13.00 -11.17 -7.39
CA PRO A 198 12.25 -9.93 -7.47
C PRO A 198 11.89 -9.41 -6.07
N THR A 199 12.46 -8.28 -5.68
CA THR A 199 12.30 -7.69 -4.35
C THR A 199 11.79 -6.25 -4.48
N LEU A 200 10.78 -5.90 -3.67
CA LEU A 200 10.22 -4.56 -3.57
C LEU A 200 10.60 -3.94 -2.23
N TYR A 201 11.25 -2.78 -2.27
CA TYR A 201 11.59 -2.00 -1.08
C TYR A 201 10.63 -0.82 -0.93
N LEU A 202 10.11 -0.61 0.29
CA LEU A 202 9.22 0.50 0.66
C LEU A 202 9.95 1.40 1.65
N THR A 203 10.59 2.46 1.19
CA THR A 203 11.33 3.40 2.05
C THR A 203 11.01 4.84 1.67
N GLY A 204 11.50 5.83 2.42
CA GLY A 204 11.30 7.23 2.09
C GLY A 204 11.93 7.61 0.74
N HIS A 205 11.35 8.58 0.07
CA HIS A 205 11.79 9.05 -1.26
C HIS A 205 13.23 9.59 -1.27
N GLU A 206 13.77 9.98 -0.12
CA GLU A 206 15.18 10.41 0.03
C GLU A 206 16.16 9.28 -0.29
N GLN A 207 15.69 8.01 -0.29
CA GLN A 207 16.51 6.85 -0.63
C GLN A 207 16.42 6.45 -2.12
N ASN A 208 15.75 7.23 -2.96
CA ASN A 208 15.62 6.93 -4.40
C ASN A 208 16.99 6.74 -5.10
N GLY A 209 17.97 7.57 -4.79
CA GLY A 209 19.32 7.43 -5.35
C GLY A 209 19.99 6.12 -4.93
N HIS A 210 19.91 5.78 -3.67
CA HIS A 210 20.43 4.55 -3.09
C HIS A 210 19.87 3.31 -3.80
N PHE A 211 18.55 3.16 -3.86
CA PHE A 211 17.92 2.02 -4.52
C PHE A 211 18.03 2.06 -6.05
N GLY A 212 18.14 3.26 -6.63
CA GLY A 212 18.47 3.41 -8.05
C GLY A 212 19.84 2.82 -8.38
N THR A 213 20.82 3.04 -7.52
CA THR A 213 22.15 2.46 -7.66
C THR A 213 22.15 0.95 -7.35
N LEU A 214 21.45 0.51 -6.29
CA LEU A 214 21.30 -0.91 -5.97
C LEU A 214 20.73 -1.70 -7.16
N LYS A 215 19.74 -1.12 -7.86
CA LYS A 215 19.13 -1.74 -9.05
C LYS A 215 20.11 -1.90 -10.22
N LYS A 216 21.13 -1.08 -10.35
CA LYS A 216 22.16 -1.24 -11.40
C LYS A 216 22.96 -2.54 -11.19
N PHE A 217 23.22 -2.91 -9.93
CA PHE A 217 23.92 -4.16 -9.58
C PHE A 217 22.96 -5.36 -9.53
N HIS A 218 21.75 -5.15 -9.00
CA HIS A 218 20.72 -6.17 -8.83
C HIS A 218 19.42 -5.76 -9.55
N PRO A 219 19.29 -6.03 -10.86
CA PRO A 219 18.16 -5.57 -11.69
C PRO A 219 16.77 -6.04 -11.22
N LYS A 220 16.72 -7.10 -10.40
CA LYS A 220 15.48 -7.61 -9.78
C LYS A 220 14.97 -6.74 -8.62
N THR A 221 15.76 -5.75 -8.17
CA THR A 221 15.39 -4.80 -7.14
C THR A 221 14.42 -3.76 -7.68
N ASN A 222 13.35 -3.50 -6.95
CA ASN A 222 12.41 -2.41 -7.20
C ASN A 222 12.20 -1.61 -5.92
N HIS A 223 11.89 -0.33 -6.07
CA HIS A 223 11.73 0.57 -4.94
C HIS A 223 10.55 1.51 -5.15
N ILE A 224 9.79 1.74 -4.10
CA ILE A 224 8.79 2.79 -4.01
C ILE A 224 9.27 3.81 -2.97
N GLY A 225 9.68 4.97 -3.44
CA GLY A 225 10.03 6.10 -2.59
C GLY A 225 8.79 6.76 -2.01
N LEU A 226 8.51 6.54 -0.73
CA LEU A 226 7.32 7.03 -0.05
C LEU A 226 7.40 8.53 0.22
N GLY A 227 6.30 9.23 -0.02
CA GLY A 227 6.18 10.66 0.31
C GLY A 227 6.10 10.90 1.82
N LEU A 228 6.45 12.10 2.24
CA LEU A 228 6.46 12.52 3.64
C LEU A 228 5.05 12.53 4.25
N VAL A 229 4.96 12.21 5.54
CA VAL A 229 3.73 12.36 6.33
C VAL A 229 3.86 13.56 7.25
N LYS A 230 2.96 14.54 7.07
CA LYS A 230 2.89 15.76 7.88
C LYS A 230 1.66 15.72 8.78
N ILE A 231 1.83 16.06 10.04
CA ILE A 231 0.74 16.14 11.03
C ILE A 231 0.44 17.61 11.32
N SER A 232 -0.84 17.96 11.44
CA SER A 232 -1.30 19.28 11.85
C SER A 232 -2.44 19.17 12.86
N GLY A 233 -2.66 20.26 13.62
CA GLY A 233 -3.78 20.34 14.57
C GLY A 233 -3.59 19.57 15.87
N ALA A 234 -2.45 18.95 16.10
CA ALA A 234 -2.10 18.30 17.35
C ALA A 234 -1.54 19.31 18.38
N LYS A 235 -1.89 19.11 19.67
CA LYS A 235 -1.24 19.80 20.80
C LYS A 235 0.07 19.12 21.21
N MET A 236 0.62 18.29 20.35
CA MET A 236 1.81 17.50 20.66
C MET A 236 3.02 18.42 20.79
N ALA A 237 3.70 18.32 21.90
CA ALA A 237 4.94 19.05 22.14
C ALA A 237 6.01 18.55 21.18
N SER A 238 6.49 19.44 20.31
CA SER A 238 7.74 19.22 19.59
C SER A 238 8.87 19.22 20.61
N ARG A 239 9.40 18.07 20.98
CA ARG A 239 10.60 17.96 21.79
C ARG A 239 11.79 18.22 20.86
N GLY A 240 12.17 19.50 20.75
CA GLY A 240 13.44 19.93 20.13
C GLY A 240 13.54 19.90 18.59
N ASP A 241 13.11 18.83 17.91
CA ASP A 241 13.41 18.59 16.48
C ASP A 241 12.20 18.59 15.52
N ASN A 242 11.05 19.09 15.91
CA ASN A 242 9.81 19.05 15.12
C ASN A 242 9.34 17.64 14.68
N VAL A 243 9.89 16.58 15.27
CA VAL A 243 9.53 15.19 14.98
C VAL A 243 8.36 14.77 15.87
N ILE A 244 7.29 14.30 15.24
CA ILE A 244 6.16 13.72 15.96
C ILE A 244 6.39 12.22 16.05
N TYR A 245 6.47 11.72 17.31
CA TYR A 245 6.62 10.30 17.53
C TYR A 245 5.32 9.56 17.25
N PHE A 246 5.48 8.36 16.77
CA PHE A 246 4.38 7.50 16.39
C PHE A 246 3.51 7.11 17.61
N SER A 247 4.11 6.81 18.75
CA SER A 247 3.41 6.53 20.01
C SER A 247 2.47 7.66 20.43
N ASP A 248 2.94 8.92 20.34
CA ASP A 248 2.15 10.09 20.74
C ASP A 248 0.92 10.28 19.83
N LEU A 249 1.10 10.02 18.52
CA LEU A 249 -0.01 10.08 17.55
C LEU A 249 -1.07 9.01 17.86
N ILE A 250 -0.64 7.78 18.16
CA ILE A 250 -1.56 6.70 18.52
C ILE A 250 -2.31 7.05 19.80
N GLU A 251 -1.60 7.45 20.86
CA GLU A 251 -2.21 7.76 22.15
C GLU A 251 -3.25 8.87 22.03
N GLU A 252 -2.93 9.95 21.33
CA GLU A 252 -3.88 11.05 21.10
C GLU A 252 -5.08 10.60 20.26
N SER A 253 -4.86 9.74 19.26
CA SER A 253 -5.95 9.19 18.45
C SER A 253 -6.86 8.25 19.24
N LEU A 254 -6.29 7.36 20.06
CA LEU A 254 -7.05 6.45 20.93
C LEU A 254 -7.96 7.21 21.90
N LYS A 255 -7.47 8.29 22.53
CA LYS A 255 -8.30 9.16 23.38
C LYS A 255 -9.52 9.73 22.64
N GLN A 256 -9.37 9.99 21.34
CA GLN A 256 -10.47 10.51 20.53
C GLN A 256 -11.53 9.45 20.21
N PHE A 257 -11.18 8.16 20.16
CA PHE A 257 -12.04 7.05 19.73
C PHE A 257 -12.28 6.02 20.85
N ASN A 258 -12.32 6.42 22.11
CA ASN A 258 -12.63 5.58 23.28
C ASN A 258 -11.75 4.33 23.37
N ASN A 259 -10.47 4.43 22.98
CA ASN A 259 -9.49 3.36 22.91
C ASN A 259 -9.83 2.23 21.92
N ASP A 260 -10.67 2.49 20.92
CA ASP A 260 -10.96 1.55 19.84
C ASP A 260 -9.80 1.59 18.82
N TRP A 261 -8.93 0.60 18.90
CA TRP A 261 -7.75 0.50 18.02
C TRP A 261 -8.14 0.28 16.55
N ASP A 262 -9.11 -0.59 16.28
CA ASP A 262 -9.49 -0.93 14.91
C ASP A 262 -10.02 0.29 14.18
N LEU A 263 -10.80 1.10 14.87
CA LEU A 263 -11.32 2.35 14.33
C LEU A 263 -10.22 3.39 14.15
N VAL A 264 -9.31 3.54 15.12
CA VAL A 264 -8.15 4.45 15.02
C VAL A 264 -7.28 4.05 13.85
N TYR A 265 -6.97 2.76 13.71
CA TYR A 265 -6.19 2.26 12.58
C TYR A 265 -6.85 2.62 11.25
N ASN A 266 -8.14 2.32 11.06
CA ASN A 266 -8.86 2.64 9.83
C ASN A 266 -8.85 4.14 9.51
N VAL A 267 -8.99 4.98 10.53
CA VAL A 267 -8.93 6.45 10.40
C VAL A 267 -7.56 6.89 9.91
N LEU A 268 -6.48 6.47 10.56
CA LEU A 268 -5.11 6.83 10.18
C LEU A 268 -4.74 6.26 8.82
N ALA A 269 -5.06 4.99 8.56
CA ALA A 269 -4.85 4.33 7.28
C ALA A 269 -5.58 5.06 6.15
N GLY A 270 -6.79 5.56 6.39
CA GLY A 270 -7.54 6.31 5.39
C GLY A 270 -6.84 7.59 4.93
N PHE A 271 -6.10 8.28 5.81
CA PHE A 271 -5.30 9.44 5.41
C PHE A 271 -4.06 9.05 4.58
N ILE A 272 -3.51 7.88 4.82
CA ILE A 272 -2.37 7.35 4.06
C ILE A 272 -2.82 6.80 2.71
N LEU A 273 -3.86 5.97 2.71
CA LEU A 273 -4.28 5.20 1.53
C LEU A 273 -5.04 6.02 0.49
N LYS A 274 -5.62 7.18 0.85
CA LYS A 274 -6.31 8.04 -0.14
C LYS A 274 -5.37 8.71 -1.13
N ILE A 275 -4.09 8.80 -0.81
CA ILE A 275 -3.05 9.48 -1.59
C ILE A 275 -2.09 8.45 -2.16
N GLU A 276 -1.62 8.67 -3.38
CA GLU A 276 -0.57 7.84 -4.00
C GLU A 276 0.64 7.68 -3.06
N PRO A 277 1.24 6.46 -2.95
CA PRO A 277 2.34 6.20 -2.03
C PRO A 277 3.50 7.20 -2.13
N THR A 278 3.86 7.62 -3.33
CA THR A 278 4.99 8.52 -3.61
C THR A 278 4.73 10.00 -3.30
N LYS A 279 3.48 10.38 -3.01
CA LYS A 279 3.12 11.78 -2.73
C LYS A 279 3.07 12.05 -1.22
N ASP A 280 3.39 13.30 -0.87
CA ASP A 280 3.28 13.78 0.51
C ASP A 280 1.83 13.67 1.02
N LYS A 281 1.70 13.30 2.28
CA LYS A 281 0.43 13.09 2.97
C LYS A 281 0.29 14.06 4.13
N LYS A 282 -0.95 14.46 4.41
CA LYS A 282 -1.26 15.32 5.56
C LYS A 282 -2.37 14.70 6.39
N ILE A 283 -2.11 14.56 7.69
CA ILE A 283 -3.10 14.16 8.70
C ILE A 283 -3.44 15.40 9.53
N ASP A 284 -4.72 15.76 9.59
CA ASP A 284 -5.20 16.83 10.46
C ASP A 284 -5.94 16.22 11.65
N MET A 285 -5.33 16.30 12.83
CA MET A 285 -5.86 15.71 14.06
C MET A 285 -7.24 16.26 14.45
N LYS A 286 -7.59 17.48 14.02
CA LYS A 286 -8.92 18.06 14.26
C LYS A 286 -10.01 17.44 13.40
N MET A 287 -9.62 16.77 12.33
CA MET A 287 -10.54 16.21 11.35
C MET A 287 -10.79 14.71 11.53
N LEU A 288 -10.12 14.04 12.45
CA LEU A 288 -10.20 12.58 12.61
C LEU A 288 -11.63 12.10 12.83
N LYS A 289 -12.39 12.78 13.70
CA LYS A 289 -13.78 12.41 14.04
C LYS A 289 -14.84 12.84 13.03
N ASN A 290 -14.49 13.57 11.99
CA ASN A 290 -15.44 14.03 10.99
C ASN A 290 -15.49 13.06 9.80
N PRO A 291 -16.56 12.25 9.61
CA PRO A 291 -16.63 11.28 8.51
C PRO A 291 -16.50 11.91 7.12
N LYS A 292 -16.86 13.19 6.95
CA LYS A 292 -16.71 13.90 5.68
C LYS A 292 -15.26 14.18 5.32
N ASN A 293 -14.38 14.30 6.33
CA ASN A 293 -12.98 14.67 6.16
C ASN A 293 -12.03 13.48 6.48
N SER A 294 -12.54 12.43 7.11
CA SER A 294 -11.83 11.21 7.47
C SER A 294 -12.36 10.02 6.64
N PRO A 295 -11.75 9.73 5.48
CA PRO A 295 -12.29 8.72 4.59
C PRO A 295 -12.26 7.29 5.17
N GLY A 296 -11.28 6.95 6.03
CA GLY A 296 -11.26 5.67 6.73
C GLY A 296 -12.41 5.52 7.71
N LEU A 297 -12.73 6.59 8.47
CA LEU A 297 -13.91 6.66 9.31
C LEU A 297 -15.20 6.51 8.50
N TYR A 298 -15.24 7.09 7.30
CA TYR A 298 -16.41 7.02 6.43
C TYR A 298 -16.69 5.60 5.93
N LEU A 299 -15.66 4.83 5.59
CA LEU A 299 -15.81 3.41 5.26
C LEU A 299 -16.36 2.62 6.46
N SER A 300 -15.72 2.77 7.62
CA SER A 300 -16.14 2.11 8.88
C SER A 300 -17.59 2.45 9.24
N TYR A 301 -17.95 3.73 9.17
CA TYR A 301 -19.34 4.19 9.40
C TYR A 301 -20.34 3.54 8.43
N THR A 302 -19.99 3.44 7.15
CA THR A 302 -20.89 2.85 6.15
C THR A 302 -21.09 1.36 6.42
N LEU A 303 -20.03 0.64 6.78
CA LEU A 303 -20.11 -0.78 7.15
C LEU A 303 -20.98 -0.98 8.41
N ALA A 304 -20.70 -0.25 9.49
CA ALA A 304 -21.47 -0.30 10.73
C ALA A 304 -22.96 0.01 10.50
N ARG A 305 -23.28 0.96 9.63
CA ARG A 305 -24.65 1.30 9.24
C ARG A 305 -25.36 0.15 8.55
N LEU A 306 -24.71 -0.53 7.59
CA LEU A 306 -25.29 -1.71 6.92
C LEU A 306 -25.46 -2.88 7.90
N THR A 307 -24.49 -3.10 8.78
CA THR A 307 -24.57 -4.13 9.83
C THR A 307 -25.73 -3.87 10.78
N SER A 308 -25.89 -2.63 11.26
CA SER A 308 -26.98 -2.23 12.15
C SER A 308 -28.37 -2.32 11.49
N ALA A 309 -28.43 -2.19 10.16
CA ALA A 309 -29.66 -2.40 9.38
C ALA A 309 -29.98 -3.88 9.13
N GLY A 310 -29.22 -4.81 9.70
CA GLY A 310 -29.43 -6.26 9.55
C GLY A 310 -29.03 -6.80 8.16
N VAL A 311 -28.31 -6.02 7.34
CA VAL A 311 -27.82 -6.49 6.04
C VAL A 311 -26.82 -7.63 6.25
N ARG A 312 -27.12 -8.79 5.67
CA ARG A 312 -26.22 -9.94 5.68
C ARG A 312 -25.29 -9.87 4.47
N ALA A 313 -24.06 -10.30 4.65
CA ALA A 313 -23.10 -10.50 3.57
C ALA A 313 -22.60 -11.95 3.62
N MET A 314 -22.41 -12.55 2.46
CA MET A 314 -21.70 -13.81 2.33
C MET A 314 -20.20 -13.52 2.15
N LYS A 315 -19.35 -14.47 2.52
CA LYS A 315 -17.93 -14.36 2.21
C LYS A 315 -17.73 -14.51 0.70
N THR A 316 -17.09 -13.53 0.08
CA THR A 316 -16.74 -13.56 -1.33
C THR A 316 -15.24 -13.33 -1.52
N GLU A 317 -14.67 -13.91 -2.57
CA GLU A 317 -13.27 -13.71 -2.97
C GLU A 317 -13.12 -12.71 -4.12
N SER A 318 -14.23 -12.37 -4.79
CA SER A 318 -14.26 -11.41 -5.89
C SER A 318 -15.30 -10.33 -5.65
N PHE A 319 -15.05 -9.12 -6.17
CA PHE A 319 -16.02 -8.02 -6.11
C PHE A 319 -17.23 -8.32 -7.00
N ASN A 320 -18.43 -8.06 -6.48
CA ASN A 320 -19.65 -8.04 -7.28
C ASN A 320 -19.67 -6.84 -8.25
N ASN A 321 -19.03 -5.76 -7.83
CA ASN A 321 -18.91 -4.54 -8.64
C ASN A 321 -17.63 -4.59 -9.49
N THR A 322 -17.79 -4.70 -10.81
CA THR A 322 -16.66 -4.82 -11.73
C THR A 322 -15.80 -3.56 -11.82
N GLU A 323 -16.34 -2.37 -11.50
CA GLU A 323 -15.52 -1.16 -11.38
C GLU A 323 -14.54 -1.30 -10.21
N LEU A 324 -14.99 -1.85 -9.06
CA LEU A 324 -14.10 -2.13 -7.93
C LEU A 324 -13.07 -3.21 -8.27
N GLN A 325 -13.49 -4.26 -8.97
CA GLN A 325 -12.57 -5.30 -9.48
C GLN A 325 -11.49 -4.68 -10.37
N PHE A 326 -11.86 -3.82 -11.33
CA PHE A 326 -10.90 -3.10 -12.17
C PHE A 326 -9.95 -2.22 -11.35
N LYS A 327 -10.49 -1.45 -10.40
CA LYS A 327 -9.68 -0.59 -9.52
C LYS A 327 -8.72 -1.39 -8.66
N TYR A 328 -9.15 -2.57 -8.16
CA TYR A 328 -8.29 -3.49 -7.44
C TYR A 328 -7.11 -3.98 -8.29
N MET A 329 -7.40 -4.48 -9.50
CA MET A 329 -6.37 -4.94 -10.42
C MET A 329 -5.40 -3.81 -10.80
N LYS A 330 -5.92 -2.61 -11.05
CA LYS A 330 -5.10 -1.43 -11.36
C LYS A 330 -4.24 -1.00 -10.18
N SER A 331 -4.74 -1.14 -8.96
CA SER A 331 -3.98 -0.89 -7.74
C SER A 331 -2.80 -1.84 -7.61
N LEU A 332 -3.00 -3.12 -7.90
CA LEU A 332 -1.94 -4.14 -7.90
C LEU A 332 -0.87 -3.85 -8.95
N LEU A 333 -1.29 -3.61 -10.19
CA LEU A 333 -0.38 -3.37 -11.31
C LEU A 333 0.51 -2.14 -11.11
N ASN A 334 -0.05 -1.09 -10.55
CA ASN A 334 0.66 0.19 -10.39
C ASN A 334 1.28 0.35 -9.00
N LEU A 335 1.09 -0.61 -8.09
CA LEU A 335 1.46 -0.49 -6.66
C LEU A 335 0.85 0.78 -6.02
N GLN A 336 -0.40 1.08 -6.39
CA GLN A 336 -1.15 2.28 -6.00
C GLN A 336 -2.46 1.92 -5.29
N PRO A 337 -2.43 1.54 -4.00
CA PRO A 337 -3.63 1.16 -3.25
C PRO A 337 -4.68 2.27 -3.16
N ASN A 338 -4.26 3.54 -3.35
CA ASN A 338 -5.17 4.69 -3.40
C ASN A 338 -6.23 4.57 -4.51
N ILE A 339 -5.99 3.84 -5.58
CA ILE A 339 -6.96 3.64 -6.66
C ILE A 339 -8.16 2.83 -6.14
N LEU A 340 -7.92 1.69 -5.47
CA LEU A 340 -8.98 0.91 -4.83
C LEU A 340 -9.62 1.69 -3.69
N PHE A 341 -8.79 2.29 -2.79
CA PHE A 341 -9.30 3.02 -1.63
C PHE A 341 -10.28 4.14 -2.02
N ASN A 342 -9.93 4.96 -3.02
CA ASN A 342 -10.81 6.01 -3.51
C ASN A 342 -12.06 5.43 -4.19
N GLY A 343 -11.94 4.30 -4.89
CA GLY A 343 -13.08 3.55 -5.42
C GLY A 343 -14.04 3.11 -4.33
N MET A 344 -13.52 2.60 -3.21
CA MET A 344 -14.32 2.22 -2.04
C MET A 344 -15.05 3.42 -1.42
N VAL A 345 -14.38 4.58 -1.34
CA VAL A 345 -15.03 5.81 -0.85
C VAL A 345 -16.19 6.23 -1.76
N GLU A 346 -16.03 6.17 -3.08
CA GLU A 346 -17.12 6.46 -4.04
C GLU A 346 -18.25 5.43 -3.91
N HIS A 347 -17.92 4.17 -3.75
CA HIS A 347 -18.90 3.11 -3.52
C HIS A 347 -19.73 3.37 -2.24
N CYS A 348 -19.08 3.77 -1.14
CA CYS A 348 -19.76 4.16 0.09
C CYS A 348 -20.70 5.37 -0.09
N LYS A 349 -20.31 6.36 -0.92
CA LYS A 349 -21.20 7.50 -1.23
C LYS A 349 -22.47 7.04 -1.95
N MET A 350 -22.33 6.11 -2.90
CA MET A 350 -23.45 5.52 -3.61
C MET A 350 -24.35 4.73 -2.64
N ILE A 351 -23.78 3.85 -1.82
CA ILE A 351 -24.52 3.08 -0.80
C ILE A 351 -25.33 4.02 0.11
N ASN A 352 -24.67 5.04 0.67
CA ASN A 352 -25.33 5.95 1.61
C ASN A 352 -26.46 6.79 0.95
N LYS A 353 -26.32 7.13 -0.33
CA LYS A 353 -27.37 7.77 -1.11
C LYS A 353 -28.57 6.83 -1.29
N MET A 354 -28.32 5.59 -1.67
CA MET A 354 -29.39 4.58 -1.88
C MET A 354 -30.05 4.20 -0.56
N TYR A 355 -29.30 4.07 0.52
CA TYR A 355 -29.84 3.79 1.86
C TYR A 355 -30.88 4.84 2.31
N GLY A 356 -30.71 6.10 1.92
CA GLY A 356 -31.69 7.16 2.23
C GLY A 356 -32.98 7.11 1.41
N THR A 357 -33.03 6.33 0.32
CA THR A 357 -34.12 6.33 -0.65
C THR A 357 -34.76 4.95 -0.87
N HIS A 358 -34.12 3.86 -0.44
CA HIS A 358 -34.56 2.48 -0.65
C HIS A 358 -34.80 1.78 0.67
N LYS A 359 -36.01 1.27 0.87
CA LYS A 359 -36.34 0.45 2.03
C LYS A 359 -35.71 -0.94 1.82
N ILE A 360 -34.92 -1.42 2.78
CA ILE A 360 -34.24 -2.72 2.71
C ILE A 360 -35.22 -3.83 3.09
N GLU A 361 -35.77 -3.76 4.31
CA GLU A 361 -36.61 -4.78 4.87
C GLU A 361 -37.92 -5.01 4.07
N GLY A 362 -38.18 -6.27 3.71
CA GLY A 362 -39.38 -6.68 2.98
C GLY A 362 -39.35 -6.33 1.48
N ASN A 363 -38.17 -5.99 0.93
CA ASN A 363 -37.97 -5.82 -0.51
C ASN A 363 -36.79 -6.70 -0.97
N PRO A 364 -37.05 -7.90 -1.54
CA PRO A 364 -35.99 -8.85 -1.90
C PRO A 364 -34.91 -8.29 -2.85
N GLU A 365 -35.28 -7.42 -3.79
CA GLU A 365 -34.31 -6.81 -4.72
C GLU A 365 -33.37 -5.89 -3.97
N ASN A 366 -33.90 -5.06 -3.06
CA ASN A 366 -33.08 -4.18 -2.24
C ASN A 366 -32.21 -4.99 -1.24
N GLU A 367 -32.75 -6.05 -0.65
CA GLU A 367 -31.97 -6.94 0.24
C GLU A 367 -30.76 -7.54 -0.47
N VAL A 368 -30.93 -8.06 -1.69
CA VAL A 368 -29.83 -8.59 -2.52
C VAL A 368 -28.85 -7.48 -2.88
N MET A 369 -29.34 -6.33 -3.32
CA MET A 369 -28.49 -5.20 -3.71
C MET A 369 -27.63 -4.72 -2.54
N PHE A 370 -28.19 -4.53 -1.34
CA PHE A 370 -27.44 -4.10 -0.18
C PHE A 370 -26.51 -5.20 0.38
N SER A 371 -26.87 -6.49 0.21
CA SER A 371 -25.97 -7.61 0.47
C SER A 371 -24.71 -7.53 -0.37
N ASN A 372 -24.86 -7.38 -1.70
CA ASN A 372 -23.73 -7.23 -2.62
C ASN A 372 -22.87 -5.99 -2.29
N PHE A 373 -23.49 -4.87 -1.92
CA PHE A 373 -22.76 -3.68 -1.48
C PHE A 373 -21.94 -3.90 -0.22
N LYS A 374 -22.50 -4.63 0.76
CA LYS A 374 -21.79 -4.96 2.00
C LYS A 374 -20.63 -5.93 1.73
N GLU A 375 -20.84 -6.94 0.88
CA GLU A 375 -19.83 -7.90 0.45
C GLU A 375 -18.63 -7.18 -0.21
N ASP A 376 -18.89 -6.29 -1.16
CA ASP A 376 -17.87 -5.49 -1.83
C ASP A 376 -17.12 -4.59 -0.84
N LEU A 377 -17.84 -3.98 0.12
CA LEU A 377 -17.23 -3.13 1.13
C LEU A 377 -16.32 -3.93 2.07
N GLU A 378 -16.78 -5.07 2.58
CA GLU A 378 -15.99 -5.95 3.43
C GLU A 378 -14.76 -6.50 2.71
N LEU A 379 -14.92 -6.95 1.47
CA LEU A 379 -13.80 -7.44 0.66
C LEU A 379 -12.77 -6.33 0.39
N GLY A 380 -13.23 -5.15 -0.03
CA GLY A 380 -12.34 -4.02 -0.30
C GLY A 380 -11.58 -3.56 0.94
N MET A 381 -12.25 -3.50 2.10
CA MET A 381 -11.59 -3.19 3.37
C MET A 381 -10.52 -4.24 3.72
N LYS A 382 -10.83 -5.54 3.58
CA LYS A 382 -9.85 -6.63 3.80
C LYS A 382 -8.66 -6.53 2.86
N LYS A 383 -8.89 -6.32 1.56
CA LYS A 383 -7.80 -6.15 0.58
C LYS A 383 -6.94 -4.89 0.83
N LEU A 384 -7.48 -3.88 1.47
CA LEU A 384 -6.75 -2.69 1.91
C LEU A 384 -6.10 -2.83 3.29
N GLY A 385 -6.26 -3.98 3.96
CA GLY A 385 -5.73 -4.23 5.30
C GLY A 385 -6.48 -3.49 6.41
N LEU A 386 -7.71 -3.02 6.14
CA LEU A 386 -8.55 -2.32 7.11
C LEU A 386 -9.35 -3.33 7.95
N PHE A 387 -9.65 -2.95 9.18
CA PHE A 387 -10.46 -3.75 10.09
C PHE A 387 -11.95 -3.59 9.79
N LEU A 388 -12.71 -4.68 9.95
CA LEU A 388 -14.16 -4.64 9.87
C LEU A 388 -14.74 -4.20 11.22
N VAL A 389 -15.36 -3.04 11.25
CA VAL A 389 -15.88 -2.42 12.48
C VAL A 389 -17.40 -2.43 12.42
N ASP A 390 -18.04 -3.08 13.40
CA ASP A 390 -19.49 -3.22 13.47
C ASP A 390 -20.21 -2.02 14.12
N LYS A 391 -19.46 -1.17 14.85
CA LYS A 391 -19.95 0.03 15.54
C LYS A 391 -18.97 1.17 15.38
N VAL A 392 -19.49 2.38 15.22
CA VAL A 392 -18.69 3.63 15.10
C VAL A 392 -19.31 4.70 15.99
#